data_755f7dbbb9881dff7493f0c4c87f109b
#
_entry.id   755f7dbbb9881dff7493f0c4c87f109b
#
_cell.length_a   1.000
_cell.length_b   1.000
_cell.length_c   1.000
_cell.angle_alpha   90.00
_cell.angle_beta   90.00
_cell.angle_gamma   90.00
#
_symmetry.space_group_name_H-M   'P 1'
#
loop_
_entity.id
_entity.type
_entity.pdbx_description
1 polymer ?
#
loop_
_entity_poly.entity_id
_entity_poly.type
_entity_poly.pdbx_seq_one_letter_code
_entity_poly.pdbx_strand_id
1 'polypeptide(L)'
;GAFTREAQTLGCTVAVVDRPEGLKNFFPNENAWVETCGGITPRYHIAAYSSKFSDSELRSMGEAGTHRVLWFLDRPSFVTRIPVDPDCYDLALGVELRHEEELREMGFRRVNHLHFATGFSHWNPNDSRPPGDLGFPDVAYVGATGFRLCQPFLEQHPKEASALVQEVHTVVKQWSEGGMDMLQLALTEIGLKYVSVWGAIAPWLPFQIATMEMRRVFLSAALPYGLTIHGDSLWRNPDLVGPVYSAYAGRSLDYTTETPHLYHRAKIN
;
A
#
# COMPACT_ATOMS: atom_id res chain seq x y z
N GLY A 1 -10.24 8.16 -9.61
CA GLY A 1 -9.38 7.08 -10.12
C GLY A 1 -10.11 6.16 -11.10
N ALA A 2 -9.47 5.04 -11.48
CA ALA A 2 -10.02 4.08 -12.43
C ALA A 2 -11.35 3.49 -11.96
N PHE A 3 -11.43 3.08 -10.70
CA PHE A 3 -12.68 2.58 -10.10
C PHE A 3 -13.86 3.56 -10.24
N THR A 4 -13.60 4.85 -9.99
CA THR A 4 -14.64 5.90 -10.10
C THR A 4 -15.19 6.00 -11.51
N ARG A 5 -14.30 5.98 -12.51
CA ARG A 5 -14.69 6.06 -13.93
C ARG A 5 -15.48 4.84 -14.37
N GLU A 6 -15.02 3.64 -13.99
CA GLU A 6 -15.69 2.39 -14.34
C GLU A 6 -17.09 2.32 -13.71
N ALA A 7 -17.21 2.68 -12.43
CA ALA A 7 -18.49 2.76 -11.76
C ALA A 7 -19.44 3.79 -12.43
N GLN A 8 -18.91 4.92 -12.89
CA GLN A 8 -19.68 5.92 -13.63
C GLN A 8 -20.16 5.41 -15.01
N THR A 9 -19.33 4.62 -15.72
CA THR A 9 -19.70 3.97 -16.98
C THR A 9 -20.83 2.96 -16.78
N LEU A 10 -20.90 2.35 -15.61
CA LEU A 10 -22.00 1.46 -15.20
C LEU A 10 -23.23 2.21 -14.67
N GLY A 11 -23.26 3.55 -14.80
CA GLY A 11 -24.37 4.38 -14.34
C GLY A 11 -24.41 4.64 -12.84
N CYS A 12 -23.31 4.34 -12.11
CA CYS A 12 -23.23 4.63 -10.69
C CYS A 12 -22.81 6.06 -10.44
N THR A 13 -23.49 6.75 -9.50
CA THR A 13 -23.00 8.00 -8.94
C THR A 13 -21.92 7.67 -7.89
N VAL A 14 -20.70 8.18 -8.09
CA VAL A 14 -19.58 7.92 -7.19
C VAL A 14 -19.07 9.23 -6.62
N ALA A 15 -19.05 9.33 -5.30
CA ALA A 15 -18.36 10.38 -4.57
C ALA A 15 -17.06 9.80 -3.98
N VAL A 16 -15.92 10.40 -4.31
CA VAL A 16 -14.62 10.05 -3.72
C VAL A 16 -14.27 11.10 -2.68
N VAL A 17 -14.01 10.62 -1.46
CA VAL A 17 -13.68 11.48 -0.34
C VAL A 17 -12.26 11.16 0.12
N ASP A 18 -11.33 12.06 -0.20
CA ASP A 18 -9.90 11.84 0.04
C ASP A 18 -9.44 12.26 1.44
N ARG A 19 -10.16 13.16 2.13
CA ARG A 19 -9.72 13.72 3.41
C ARG A 19 -10.86 13.96 4.39
N PRO A 20 -10.67 13.63 5.70
CA PRO A 20 -11.65 13.92 6.74
C PRO A 20 -12.00 15.40 6.89
N GLU A 21 -10.99 16.29 6.71
CA GLU A 21 -11.21 17.74 6.79
C GLU A 21 -12.14 18.25 5.67
N GLY A 22 -12.03 17.64 4.48
CA GLY A 22 -12.97 17.92 3.38
C GLY A 22 -14.40 17.51 3.72
N LEU A 23 -14.56 16.41 4.47
CA LEU A 23 -15.86 15.94 4.92
C LEU A 23 -16.49 16.84 5.97
N LYS A 24 -15.71 17.33 6.94
CA LYS A 24 -16.22 18.26 7.98
C LYS A 24 -16.82 19.54 7.41
N ASN A 25 -16.33 19.97 6.23
CA ASN A 25 -16.91 21.12 5.51
C ASN A 25 -18.21 20.77 4.78
N PHE A 26 -18.39 19.49 4.42
CA PHE A 26 -19.60 18.99 3.76
C PHE A 26 -20.60 18.42 4.77
N PHE A 27 -20.17 17.94 5.93
CA PHE A 27 -20.98 17.28 6.96
C PHE A 27 -20.77 17.95 8.32
N PRO A 28 -21.33 19.15 8.55
CA PRO A 28 -21.17 19.86 9.82
C PRO A 28 -21.93 19.22 11.00
N ASN A 29 -22.86 18.30 10.74
CA ASN A 29 -23.67 17.59 11.73
C ASN A 29 -23.62 16.08 11.50
N GLU A 30 -23.86 15.27 12.54
CA GLU A 30 -23.82 13.80 12.48
C GLU A 30 -24.73 13.14 11.41
N ASN A 31 -25.78 13.83 10.99
CA ASN A 31 -26.69 13.37 9.91
C ASN A 31 -26.43 14.03 8.54
N ALA A 32 -25.45 14.90 8.45
CA ALA A 32 -25.28 15.77 7.27
C ALA A 32 -24.79 15.01 6.02
N TRP A 33 -24.21 13.81 6.17
CA TRP A 33 -23.81 13.01 5.02
C TRP A 33 -25.00 12.57 4.15
N VAL A 34 -26.19 12.36 4.75
CA VAL A 34 -27.44 12.05 4.04
C VAL A 34 -27.93 13.27 3.28
N GLU A 35 -27.84 14.47 3.88
CA GLU A 35 -28.29 15.72 3.27
C GLU A 35 -27.38 16.15 2.10
N THR A 36 -26.07 15.93 2.24
CA THR A 36 -25.08 16.38 1.22
C THR A 36 -25.11 15.54 -0.06
N CYS A 37 -25.59 14.29 0.02
CA CYS A 37 -25.84 13.47 -1.16
C CYS A 37 -27.14 13.85 -1.87
N GLY A 38 -27.72 15.04 -1.62
CA GLY A 38 -28.96 15.51 -2.24
C GLY A 38 -30.17 14.68 -1.84
N GLY A 39 -30.20 14.17 -0.60
CA GLY A 39 -31.22 13.27 -0.10
C GLY A 39 -31.08 11.81 -0.59
N ILE A 40 -30.00 11.49 -1.31
CA ILE A 40 -29.72 10.12 -1.75
C ILE A 40 -28.80 9.47 -0.71
N THR A 41 -29.31 8.48 0.02
CA THR A 41 -28.51 7.62 0.87
C THR A 41 -27.54 6.81 0.01
N PRO A 42 -26.20 6.90 0.23
CA PRO A 42 -25.26 6.08 -0.52
C PRO A 42 -25.57 4.60 -0.32
N ARG A 43 -25.67 3.85 -1.40
CA ARG A 43 -25.92 2.41 -1.32
C ARG A 43 -24.71 1.65 -0.76
N TYR A 44 -23.52 2.14 -1.05
CA TYR A 44 -22.25 1.54 -0.61
C TYR A 44 -21.28 2.59 -0.09
N HIS A 45 -20.66 2.30 1.03
CA HIS A 45 -19.47 2.99 1.53
C HIS A 45 -18.30 1.99 1.43
N ILE A 46 -17.29 2.32 0.64
CA ILE A 46 -16.11 1.47 0.45
C ILE A 46 -14.89 2.22 0.98
N ALA A 47 -14.26 1.69 2.02
CA ALA A 47 -13.04 2.23 2.59
C ALA A 47 -11.85 1.31 2.29
N ALA A 48 -10.68 1.88 1.98
CA ALA A 48 -9.44 1.14 1.88
C ALA A 48 -8.69 1.23 3.21
N TYR A 49 -8.27 0.08 3.76
CA TYR A 49 -7.52 -0.11 5.01
C TYR A 49 -8.27 0.25 6.29
N SER A 50 -8.84 1.42 6.38
CA SER A 50 -9.65 1.87 7.50
C SER A 50 -10.62 2.93 7.02
N SER A 51 -11.79 2.99 7.62
CA SER A 51 -12.67 4.13 7.44
C SER A 51 -12.11 5.35 8.18
N LYS A 52 -12.35 6.51 7.62
CA LYS A 52 -12.11 7.79 8.29
C LYS A 52 -13.33 8.27 9.08
N PHE A 53 -14.41 7.52 8.99
CA PHE A 53 -15.59 7.73 9.84
C PHE A 53 -15.42 6.99 11.15
N SER A 54 -15.93 7.57 12.22
CA SER A 54 -16.04 6.93 13.53
C SER A 54 -16.99 5.73 13.47
N ASP A 55 -16.88 4.84 14.44
CA ASP A 55 -17.77 3.68 14.53
C ASP A 55 -19.25 4.08 14.66
N SER A 56 -19.56 5.19 15.35
CA SER A 56 -20.91 5.72 15.44
C SER A 56 -21.45 6.20 14.10
N GLU A 57 -20.63 6.88 13.30
CA GLU A 57 -21.02 7.31 11.94
C GLU A 57 -21.22 6.09 11.02
N LEU A 58 -20.35 5.09 11.11
CA LEU A 58 -20.50 3.84 10.33
C LEU A 58 -21.77 3.09 10.71
N ARG A 59 -22.13 3.02 12.00
CA ARG A 59 -23.38 2.41 12.46
C ARG A 59 -24.59 3.18 11.93
N SER A 60 -24.56 4.50 12.02
CA SER A 60 -25.64 5.36 11.49
C SER A 60 -25.82 5.18 9.97
N MET A 61 -24.73 5.04 9.22
CA MET A 61 -24.79 4.71 7.78
C MET A 61 -25.51 3.37 7.54
N GLY A 62 -25.19 2.35 8.37
CA GLY A 62 -25.84 1.05 8.28
C GLY A 62 -27.34 1.11 8.59
N GLU A 63 -27.74 1.84 9.62
CA GLU A 63 -29.15 2.08 9.95
C GLU A 63 -29.91 2.79 8.84
N ALA A 64 -29.22 3.67 8.12
CA ALA A 64 -29.78 4.34 6.93
C ALA A 64 -29.77 3.47 5.66
N GLY A 65 -29.34 2.20 5.76
CA GLY A 65 -29.34 1.24 4.64
C GLY A 65 -28.10 1.25 3.75
N THR A 66 -27.03 1.92 4.15
CA THR A 66 -25.75 1.90 3.43
C THR A 66 -24.97 0.62 3.75
N HIS A 67 -24.56 -0.11 2.72
CA HIS A 67 -23.63 -1.24 2.88
C HIS A 67 -22.21 -0.75 3.07
N ARG A 68 -21.55 -1.19 4.13
CA ARG A 68 -20.21 -0.75 4.54
C ARG A 68 -19.20 -1.83 4.21
N VAL A 69 -18.29 -1.51 3.31
CA VAL A 69 -17.25 -2.44 2.81
C VAL A 69 -15.88 -1.92 3.21
N LEU A 70 -15.07 -2.77 3.83
CA LEU A 70 -13.67 -2.49 4.14
C LEU A 70 -12.78 -3.34 3.24
N TRP A 71 -11.90 -2.71 2.47
CA TRP A 71 -11.01 -3.39 1.54
C TRP A 71 -9.55 -3.26 1.97
N PHE A 72 -8.94 -4.38 2.31
CA PHE A 72 -7.53 -4.47 2.67
C PHE A 72 -6.71 -4.72 1.41
N LEU A 73 -5.90 -3.72 1.04
CA LEU A 73 -5.01 -3.76 -0.12
C LEU A 73 -3.64 -4.39 0.21
N ASP A 74 -3.31 -4.47 1.50
CA ASP A 74 -2.16 -5.17 2.06
C ASP A 74 -2.64 -6.15 3.13
N ARG A 75 -1.70 -6.89 3.70
CA ARG A 75 -2.01 -7.86 4.75
C ARG A 75 -2.74 -7.20 5.94
N PRO A 76 -3.93 -7.68 6.33
CA PRO A 76 -4.76 -7.04 7.36
C PRO A 76 -4.02 -6.80 8.67
N SER A 77 -3.28 -7.77 9.17
CA SER A 77 -2.51 -7.68 10.42
C SER A 77 -1.42 -6.60 10.41
N PHE A 78 -0.96 -6.13 9.25
CA PHE A 78 0.04 -5.05 9.16
C PHE A 78 -0.56 -3.66 9.07
N VAL A 79 -1.78 -3.58 8.59
CA VAL A 79 -2.41 -2.30 8.27
C VAL A 79 -3.21 -1.76 9.44
N THR A 80 -3.74 -2.63 10.27
CA THR A 80 -4.60 -2.24 11.40
C THR A 80 -3.78 -1.72 12.58
N ARG A 81 -3.24 -0.52 12.44
CA ARG A 81 -2.69 0.25 13.58
C ARG A 81 -3.78 0.88 14.44
N ILE A 82 -4.96 1.05 13.88
CA ILE A 82 -6.16 1.54 14.55
C ILE A 82 -7.05 0.33 14.73
N PRO A 83 -7.52 0.03 15.95
CA PRO A 83 -8.50 -1.01 16.16
C PRO A 83 -9.71 -0.74 15.26
N VAL A 84 -10.00 -1.69 14.38
CA VAL A 84 -11.20 -1.66 13.54
C VAL A 84 -12.25 -2.49 14.23
N ASP A 85 -13.42 -1.92 14.48
CA ASP A 85 -14.56 -2.68 14.95
C ASP A 85 -15.22 -3.44 13.78
N PRO A 86 -15.07 -4.78 13.71
CA PRO A 86 -15.59 -5.57 12.60
C PRO A 86 -17.11 -5.49 12.44
N ASP A 87 -17.83 -5.22 13.55
CA ASP A 87 -19.29 -5.09 13.53
C ASP A 87 -19.79 -3.80 12.86
N CYS A 88 -18.89 -2.88 12.61
CA CYS A 88 -19.18 -1.67 11.82
C CYS A 88 -19.21 -1.91 10.31
N TYR A 89 -18.86 -3.11 9.83
CA TYR A 89 -18.79 -3.43 8.40
C TYR A 89 -19.63 -4.63 8.01
N ASP A 90 -20.25 -4.53 6.86
CA ASP A 90 -21.09 -5.61 6.30
C ASP A 90 -20.25 -6.63 5.49
N LEU A 91 -19.09 -6.20 5.00
CA LEU A 91 -18.19 -7.02 4.21
C LEU A 91 -16.74 -6.54 4.36
N ALA A 92 -15.81 -7.46 4.57
CA ALA A 92 -14.39 -7.23 4.45
C ALA A 92 -13.84 -7.92 3.19
N LEU A 93 -12.97 -7.23 2.46
CA LEU A 93 -12.31 -7.74 1.27
C LEU A 93 -10.80 -7.77 1.46
N GLY A 94 -10.15 -8.86 1.09
CA GLY A 94 -8.71 -8.99 1.01
C GLY A 94 -8.25 -9.18 -0.43
N VAL A 95 -7.05 -8.72 -0.78
CA VAL A 95 -6.50 -8.89 -2.14
C VAL A 95 -5.87 -10.25 -2.37
N GLU A 96 -5.61 -11.01 -1.32
CA GLU A 96 -5.07 -12.37 -1.38
C GLU A 96 -6.01 -13.34 -0.65
N LEU A 97 -6.09 -14.58 -1.14
CA LEU A 97 -6.93 -15.62 -0.52
C LEU A 97 -6.61 -15.85 0.97
N ARG A 98 -5.33 -15.81 1.33
CA ARG A 98 -4.89 -15.96 2.73
C ARG A 98 -5.39 -14.83 3.65
N HIS A 99 -5.71 -13.65 3.12
CA HIS A 99 -6.29 -12.57 3.90
C HIS A 99 -7.68 -12.90 4.44
N GLU A 100 -8.39 -13.83 3.82
CA GLU A 100 -9.71 -14.23 4.31
C GLU A 100 -9.66 -14.85 5.70
N GLU A 101 -8.66 -15.71 5.97
CA GLU A 101 -8.49 -16.35 7.28
C GLU A 101 -8.17 -15.30 8.34
N GLU A 102 -7.19 -14.43 8.08
CA GLU A 102 -6.85 -13.33 9.00
C GLU A 102 -8.05 -12.42 9.29
N LEU A 103 -8.83 -12.07 8.28
CA LEU A 103 -10.00 -11.22 8.45
C LEU A 103 -11.10 -11.90 9.30
N ARG A 104 -11.27 -13.22 9.15
CA ARG A 104 -12.17 -14.00 10.03
C ARG A 104 -11.67 -14.04 11.47
N GLU A 105 -10.36 -14.22 11.66
CA GLU A 105 -9.71 -14.17 12.99
C GLU A 105 -9.86 -12.78 13.64
N MET A 106 -9.84 -11.71 12.86
CA MET A 106 -10.12 -10.35 13.31
C MET A 106 -11.59 -10.11 13.68
N GLY A 107 -12.50 -11.07 13.42
CA GLY A 107 -13.91 -11.02 13.79
C GLY A 107 -14.87 -10.58 12.68
N PHE A 108 -14.41 -10.35 11.45
CA PHE A 108 -15.31 -10.03 10.36
C PHE A 108 -16.21 -11.22 10.00
N ARG A 109 -17.53 -10.99 9.97
CA ARG A 109 -18.54 -12.05 9.72
C ARG A 109 -18.64 -12.44 8.26
N ARG A 110 -18.48 -11.46 7.35
CA ARG A 110 -18.48 -11.67 5.91
C ARG A 110 -17.16 -11.25 5.34
N VAL A 111 -16.45 -12.22 4.79
CA VAL A 111 -15.14 -12.01 4.21
C VAL A 111 -15.15 -12.58 2.79
N ASN A 112 -14.56 -11.85 1.87
CA ASN A 112 -14.34 -12.34 0.52
C ASN A 112 -13.00 -11.81 0.01
N HIS A 113 -12.54 -12.37 -1.09
CA HIS A 113 -11.33 -11.94 -1.71
C HIS A 113 -11.64 -11.20 -3.02
N LEU A 114 -10.94 -10.10 -3.22
CA LEU A 114 -11.03 -9.30 -4.42
C LEU A 114 -9.62 -8.86 -4.83
N HIS A 115 -9.11 -9.46 -5.89
CA HIS A 115 -7.82 -9.07 -6.46
C HIS A 115 -7.79 -7.59 -6.84
N PHE A 116 -6.58 -7.03 -6.90
CA PHE A 116 -6.39 -5.74 -7.54
C PHE A 116 -6.97 -5.77 -8.94
N ALA A 117 -7.93 -4.91 -9.19
CA ALA A 117 -8.30 -4.59 -10.54
C ALA A 117 -7.27 -3.61 -11.11
N THR A 118 -6.65 -3.96 -12.21
CA THR A 118 -5.83 -3.01 -12.95
C THR A 118 -6.75 -2.00 -13.60
N GLY A 119 -6.62 -0.73 -13.22
CA GLY A 119 -7.37 0.38 -13.86
C GLY A 119 -6.87 0.72 -15.27
N PHE A 120 -6.32 -0.25 -15.98
CA PHE A 120 -5.74 -0.08 -17.30
C PHE A 120 -6.74 -0.27 -18.44
N SER A 121 -8.06 -0.20 -18.17
CA SER A 121 -9.10 -0.24 -19.21
C SER A 121 -8.95 0.84 -20.29
N HIS A 122 -8.25 1.94 -19.98
CA HIS A 122 -7.93 3.00 -20.96
C HIS A 122 -6.48 2.93 -21.45
N TRP A 123 -5.74 1.94 -21.04
CA TRP A 123 -4.42 1.74 -21.57
C TRP A 123 -4.55 1.09 -22.94
N ASN A 124 -4.35 1.92 -23.97
CA ASN A 124 -4.29 1.44 -25.34
C ASN A 124 -2.82 1.05 -25.63
N PRO A 125 -2.51 -0.24 -25.77
CA PRO A 125 -1.16 -0.68 -26.10
C PRO A 125 -0.69 -0.14 -27.48
N ASN A 126 -1.64 0.31 -28.32
CA ASN A 126 -1.37 0.92 -29.63
C ASN A 126 -1.28 2.46 -29.56
N ASP A 127 -1.41 3.08 -28.39
CA ASP A 127 -1.18 4.51 -28.25
C ASP A 127 0.32 4.79 -28.41
N SER A 128 0.66 5.20 -29.63
CA SER A 128 2.04 5.38 -30.10
C SER A 128 2.72 6.64 -29.54
N ARG A 129 2.06 7.40 -28.67
CA ARG A 129 2.65 8.57 -28.04
C ARG A 129 3.34 8.20 -26.75
N PRO A 130 4.67 8.02 -26.76
CA PRO A 130 5.41 7.87 -25.53
C PRO A 130 5.43 9.22 -24.80
N PRO A 131 5.06 9.28 -23.51
CA PRO A 131 5.42 10.43 -22.71
C PRO A 131 6.93 10.41 -22.51
N GLY A 132 7.61 11.32 -23.16
CA GLY A 132 9.04 11.52 -23.00
C GLY A 132 9.94 10.35 -23.45
N ASP A 133 11.21 10.51 -23.23
CA ASP A 133 12.23 9.50 -23.53
C ASP A 133 12.35 8.50 -22.36
N LEU A 134 11.47 7.53 -22.30
CA LEU A 134 11.53 6.45 -21.32
C LEU A 134 12.51 5.32 -21.70
N GLY A 135 13.07 5.40 -22.91
CA GLY A 135 13.91 4.33 -23.43
C GLY A 135 13.16 3.01 -23.66
N PHE A 136 13.92 1.96 -23.88
CA PHE A 136 13.45 0.57 -24.01
C PHE A 136 14.27 -0.30 -23.06
N PRO A 137 14.00 -0.30 -21.75
CA PRO A 137 14.77 -1.11 -20.82
C PRO A 137 14.50 -2.60 -21.04
N ASP A 138 15.52 -3.42 -20.88
CA ASP A 138 15.33 -4.86 -20.89
C ASP A 138 14.57 -5.31 -19.65
N VAL A 139 14.91 -4.75 -18.50
CA VAL A 139 14.21 -4.96 -17.21
C VAL A 139 13.81 -3.62 -16.62
N ALA A 140 12.55 -3.45 -16.28
CA ALA A 140 12.03 -2.24 -15.64
C ALA A 140 11.50 -2.53 -14.25
N TYR A 141 11.83 -1.67 -13.30
CA TYR A 141 11.23 -1.64 -11.97
C TYR A 141 10.69 -0.24 -11.66
N VAL A 142 9.44 -0.15 -11.27
CA VAL A 142 8.82 1.08 -10.79
C VAL A 142 8.39 0.90 -9.34
N GLY A 143 9.01 1.63 -8.43
CA GLY A 143 8.66 1.54 -7.03
C GLY A 143 9.56 2.37 -6.13
N ALA A 144 9.02 2.74 -4.97
CA ALA A 144 9.77 3.41 -3.92
C ALA A 144 10.74 2.44 -3.24
N THR A 145 11.79 2.99 -2.60
CA THR A 145 12.67 2.19 -1.73
C THR A 145 11.92 1.59 -0.54
N GLY A 146 10.84 2.24 -0.10
CA GLY A 146 10.14 1.94 1.15
C GLY A 146 10.83 2.57 2.37
N PHE A 147 12.10 2.91 2.28
CA PHE A 147 12.91 3.44 3.38
C PHE A 147 12.52 4.85 3.80
N ARG A 148 12.02 5.66 2.87
CA ARG A 148 11.60 7.06 3.13
C ARG A 148 10.64 7.19 4.32
N LEU A 149 9.78 6.21 4.53
CA LEU A 149 8.79 6.24 5.61
C LEU A 149 9.39 5.96 6.99
N CYS A 150 10.48 5.17 7.07
CA CYS A 150 11.15 4.85 8.34
C CYS A 150 12.34 5.77 8.64
N GLN A 151 12.94 6.39 7.62
CA GLN A 151 14.12 7.23 7.75
C GLN A 151 14.02 8.27 8.89
N PRO A 152 12.95 9.07 9.03
CA PRO A 152 12.87 10.07 10.09
C PRO A 152 12.92 9.50 11.51
N PHE A 153 12.45 8.24 11.69
CA PHE A 153 12.49 7.56 12.99
C PHE A 153 13.88 7.02 13.29
N LEU A 154 14.56 6.48 12.28
CA LEU A 154 15.89 5.91 12.43
C LEU A 154 16.93 7.01 12.70
N GLU A 155 16.80 8.18 12.09
CA GLU A 155 17.69 9.33 12.30
C GLU A 155 17.63 9.89 13.73
N GLN A 156 16.53 9.72 14.44
CA GLN A 156 16.39 10.17 15.84
C GLN A 156 17.21 9.30 16.82
N HIS A 157 17.47 8.05 16.49
CA HIS A 157 18.15 7.08 17.34
C HIS A 157 19.18 6.28 16.53
N PRO A 158 20.28 6.89 16.07
CA PRO A 158 21.20 6.28 15.10
C PRO A 158 21.91 5.01 15.59
N LYS A 159 22.15 4.87 16.89
CA LYS A 159 22.77 3.66 17.44
C LYS A 159 21.82 2.48 17.40
N GLU A 160 20.61 2.69 17.88
CA GLU A 160 19.54 1.69 17.88
C GLU A 160 19.10 1.34 16.45
N ALA A 161 19.10 2.34 15.55
CA ALA A 161 18.85 2.15 14.13
C ALA A 161 19.89 1.23 13.48
N SER A 162 21.16 1.43 13.78
CA SER A 162 22.24 0.57 13.27
C SER A 162 22.08 -0.87 13.75
N ALA A 163 21.75 -1.07 15.03
CA ALA A 163 21.49 -2.39 15.59
C ALA A 163 20.29 -3.06 14.95
N LEU A 164 19.18 -2.32 14.81
CA LEU A 164 17.95 -2.78 14.16
C LEU A 164 18.23 -3.23 12.71
N VAL A 165 18.91 -2.41 11.92
CA VAL A 165 19.25 -2.72 10.52
C VAL A 165 20.09 -4.00 10.46
N GLN A 166 21.07 -4.16 11.34
CA GLN A 166 21.91 -5.35 11.38
C GLN A 166 21.13 -6.63 11.74
N GLU A 167 20.21 -6.56 12.70
CA GLU A 167 19.33 -7.68 13.06
C GLU A 167 18.43 -8.07 11.88
N VAL A 168 17.79 -7.09 11.23
CA VAL A 168 16.94 -7.33 10.06
C VAL A 168 17.75 -7.94 8.90
N HIS A 169 18.94 -7.42 8.60
CA HIS A 169 19.82 -7.98 7.58
C HIS A 169 20.15 -9.44 7.84
N THR A 170 20.44 -9.79 9.10
CA THR A 170 20.75 -11.16 9.48
C THR A 170 19.57 -12.09 9.20
N VAL A 171 18.37 -11.68 9.60
CA VAL A 171 17.15 -12.47 9.39
C VAL A 171 16.81 -12.61 7.91
N VAL A 172 16.90 -11.52 7.13
CA VAL A 172 16.61 -11.56 5.68
C VAL A 172 17.60 -12.46 4.94
N LYS A 173 18.87 -12.49 5.31
CA LYS A 173 19.87 -13.41 4.71
C LYS A 173 19.57 -14.88 5.01
N GLN A 174 19.07 -15.17 6.20
CA GLN A 174 18.72 -16.53 6.61
C GLN A 174 17.36 -17.01 6.11
N TRP A 175 16.55 -16.08 5.60
CA TRP A 175 15.18 -16.35 5.18
C TRP A 175 15.06 -17.34 4.01
N SER A 176 16.08 -17.50 3.17
CA SER A 176 16.05 -18.46 2.05
C SER A 176 15.72 -19.90 2.46
N GLU A 177 15.83 -20.22 3.75
CA GLU A 177 15.59 -21.56 4.32
C GLU A 177 14.23 -21.67 5.02
N GLY A 178 13.51 -20.56 5.26
CA GLY A 178 12.23 -20.50 5.96
C GLY A 178 11.10 -19.90 5.12
N GLY A 179 9.87 -20.28 5.40
CA GLY A 179 8.70 -19.67 4.76
C GLY A 179 8.48 -18.21 5.17
N MET A 180 7.60 -17.50 4.45
CA MET A 180 7.25 -16.09 4.73
C MET A 180 6.77 -15.85 6.17
N ASP A 181 6.05 -16.83 6.75
CA ASP A 181 5.51 -16.71 8.11
C ASP A 181 6.63 -16.66 9.16
N MET A 182 7.68 -17.44 8.96
CA MET A 182 8.86 -17.40 9.85
C MET A 182 9.59 -16.07 9.76
N LEU A 183 9.73 -15.50 8.55
CA LEU A 183 10.31 -14.16 8.39
C LEU A 183 9.47 -13.11 9.12
N GLN A 184 8.15 -13.15 8.96
CA GLN A 184 7.24 -12.22 9.60
C GLN A 184 7.29 -12.30 11.12
N LEU A 185 7.32 -13.52 11.67
CA LEU A 185 7.45 -13.73 13.10
C LEU A 185 8.76 -13.13 13.62
N ALA A 186 9.88 -13.42 12.97
CA ALA A 186 11.18 -12.89 13.35
C ALA A 186 11.24 -11.36 13.28
N LEU A 187 10.69 -10.75 12.21
CA LEU A 187 10.64 -9.28 12.09
C LEU A 187 9.75 -8.64 13.17
N THR A 188 8.64 -9.30 13.52
CA THR A 188 7.77 -8.84 14.61
C THR A 188 8.52 -8.88 15.95
N GLU A 189 9.20 -9.98 16.26
CA GLU A 189 10.01 -10.11 17.48
C GLU A 189 11.10 -9.06 17.56
N ILE A 190 11.81 -8.80 16.45
CA ILE A 190 12.80 -7.73 16.38
C ILE A 190 12.15 -6.39 16.71
N GLY A 191 11.02 -6.05 16.07
CA GLY A 191 10.33 -4.79 16.32
C GLY A 191 9.91 -4.59 17.77
N LEU A 192 9.44 -5.65 18.43
CA LEU A 192 9.02 -5.61 19.82
C LEU A 192 10.18 -5.28 20.79
N LYS A 193 11.43 -5.66 20.48
CA LYS A 193 12.60 -5.27 21.30
C LYS A 193 12.81 -3.77 21.36
N TYR A 194 12.37 -3.03 20.36
CA TYR A 194 12.63 -1.60 20.21
C TYR A 194 11.42 -0.71 20.55
N VAL A 195 10.36 -1.27 21.14
CA VAL A 195 9.16 -0.50 21.53
C VAL A 195 9.49 0.61 22.53
N SER A 196 10.48 0.41 23.42
CA SER A 196 10.92 1.46 24.35
C SER A 196 11.62 2.64 23.65
N VAL A 197 12.13 2.45 22.44
CA VAL A 197 12.84 3.49 21.65
C VAL A 197 11.86 4.24 20.75
N TRP A 198 11.04 3.50 19.98
CA TRP A 198 10.16 4.07 18.94
C TRP A 198 8.66 3.91 19.20
N GLY A 199 8.28 3.41 20.37
CA GLY A 199 6.86 3.26 20.75
C GLY A 199 6.08 2.38 19.76
N ALA A 200 4.88 2.79 19.45
CA ALA A 200 3.95 2.04 18.60
C ALA A 200 4.43 1.84 17.15
N ILE A 201 5.44 2.60 16.67
CA ILE A 201 5.98 2.45 15.32
C ILE A 201 7.02 1.32 15.23
N ALA A 202 7.63 0.93 16.37
CA ALA A 202 8.73 -0.02 16.41
C ALA A 202 8.43 -1.35 15.71
N PRO A 203 7.27 -1.99 15.88
CA PRO A 203 6.97 -3.26 15.21
C PRO A 203 6.93 -3.16 13.68
N TRP A 204 6.73 -1.96 13.13
CA TRP A 204 6.64 -1.74 11.69
C TRP A 204 8.00 -1.50 11.03
N LEU A 205 8.96 -0.92 11.73
CA LEU A 205 10.26 -0.54 11.18
C LEU A 205 11.02 -1.73 10.56
N PRO A 206 11.11 -2.92 11.19
CA PRO A 206 11.80 -4.08 10.61
C PRO A 206 11.25 -4.49 9.25
N PHE A 207 9.93 -4.40 9.04
CA PHE A 207 9.30 -4.76 7.77
C PHE A 207 9.70 -3.81 6.65
N GLN A 208 9.81 -2.52 6.92
CA GLN A 208 10.25 -1.53 5.93
C GLN A 208 11.71 -1.74 5.55
N ILE A 209 12.56 -2.00 6.53
CA ILE A 209 13.98 -2.30 6.31
C ILE A 209 14.14 -3.61 5.53
N ALA A 210 13.41 -4.66 5.92
CA ALA A 210 13.43 -5.94 5.21
C ALA A 210 12.93 -5.82 3.76
N THR A 211 11.87 -5.05 3.53
CA THR A 211 11.35 -4.78 2.18
C THR A 211 12.41 -4.12 1.29
N MET A 212 13.11 -3.12 1.82
CA MET A 212 14.19 -2.46 1.09
C MET A 212 15.34 -3.45 0.79
N GLU A 213 15.76 -4.23 1.77
CA GLU A 213 16.84 -5.20 1.62
C GLU A 213 16.48 -6.29 0.60
N MET A 214 15.27 -6.81 0.64
CA MET A 214 14.77 -7.77 -0.34
C MET A 214 14.79 -7.18 -1.75
N ARG A 215 14.29 -5.94 -1.91
CA ARG A 215 14.34 -5.22 -3.19
C ARG A 215 15.78 -5.07 -3.67
N ARG A 216 16.70 -4.69 -2.80
CA ARG A 216 18.13 -4.57 -3.11
C ARG A 216 18.70 -5.89 -3.63
N VAL A 217 18.40 -7.00 -2.97
CA VAL A 217 18.87 -8.34 -3.37
C VAL A 217 18.31 -8.73 -4.73
N PHE A 218 16.99 -8.67 -4.91
CA PHE A 218 16.34 -9.07 -6.18
C PHE A 218 16.77 -8.17 -7.36
N LEU A 219 16.80 -6.87 -7.15
CA LEU A 219 17.18 -5.93 -8.21
C LEU A 219 18.66 -6.00 -8.54
N SER A 220 19.53 -6.35 -7.57
CA SER A 220 20.95 -6.60 -7.88
C SER A 220 21.14 -7.78 -8.83
N ALA A 221 20.32 -8.81 -8.72
CA ALA A 221 20.33 -9.93 -9.63
C ALA A 221 19.88 -9.56 -11.06
N ALA A 222 19.11 -8.48 -11.20
CA ALA A 222 18.62 -7.99 -12.49
C ALA A 222 19.58 -7.00 -13.17
N LEU A 223 20.58 -6.46 -12.49
CA LEU A 223 21.55 -5.50 -13.07
C LEU A 223 22.22 -6.00 -14.36
N PRO A 224 22.71 -7.25 -14.45
CA PRO A 224 23.35 -7.75 -15.68
C PRO A 224 22.41 -7.79 -16.89
N TYR A 225 21.10 -7.70 -16.67
CA TYR A 225 20.08 -7.78 -17.71
C TYR A 225 19.50 -6.42 -18.11
N GLY A 226 20.22 -5.33 -17.86
CA GLY A 226 19.79 -3.98 -18.27
C GLY A 226 18.66 -3.41 -17.45
N LEU A 227 18.75 -3.57 -16.13
CA LEU A 227 17.77 -3.02 -15.18
C LEU A 227 17.72 -1.49 -15.26
N THR A 228 16.50 -0.95 -15.28
CA THR A 228 16.21 0.47 -15.08
C THR A 228 15.21 0.64 -13.94
N ILE A 229 15.53 1.52 -12.99
CA ILE A 229 14.71 1.77 -11.79
C ILE A 229 14.11 3.17 -11.85
N HIS A 230 12.80 3.28 -11.70
CA HIS A 230 12.06 4.52 -11.48
C HIS A 230 11.43 4.51 -10.09
N GLY A 231 11.65 5.57 -9.31
CA GLY A 231 11.14 5.63 -7.95
C GLY A 231 11.59 6.87 -7.19
N ASP A 232 11.58 6.80 -5.86
CA ASP A 232 12.01 7.92 -5.02
C ASP A 232 13.52 8.17 -5.12
N SER A 233 13.95 9.36 -4.65
CA SER A 233 15.34 9.80 -4.76
C SER A 233 16.33 8.99 -3.92
N LEU A 234 15.86 8.18 -2.97
CA LEU A 234 16.74 7.35 -2.14
C LEU A 234 17.41 6.22 -2.93
N TRP A 235 16.89 5.87 -4.13
CA TRP A 235 17.58 4.98 -5.06
C TRP A 235 18.94 5.51 -5.53
N ARG A 236 19.24 6.81 -5.32
CA ARG A 236 20.57 7.40 -5.61
C ARG A 236 21.61 7.11 -4.53
N ASN A 237 21.20 6.66 -3.35
CA ASN A 237 22.09 6.49 -2.23
C ASN A 237 22.78 5.11 -2.28
N PRO A 238 24.07 5.01 -2.69
CA PRO A 238 24.76 3.73 -2.79
C PRO A 238 24.94 3.02 -1.43
N ASP A 239 25.02 3.79 -0.34
CA ASP A 239 25.16 3.22 1.00
C ASP A 239 23.88 2.50 1.43
N LEU A 240 22.74 2.96 0.93
CA LEU A 240 21.43 2.39 1.22
C LEU A 240 21.10 1.21 0.31
N VAL A 241 21.24 1.39 -1.00
CA VAL A 241 20.73 0.44 -2.00
C VAL A 241 21.83 -0.41 -2.67
N GLY A 242 23.10 -0.19 -2.32
CA GLY A 242 24.22 -0.92 -2.91
C GLY A 242 24.33 -0.69 -4.42
N PRO A 243 24.74 -1.70 -5.20
CA PRO A 243 25.06 -1.51 -6.63
C PRO A 243 23.88 -1.11 -7.49
N VAL A 244 22.63 -1.31 -7.04
CA VAL A 244 21.43 -0.97 -7.84
C VAL A 244 21.23 0.53 -8.04
N TYR A 245 21.95 1.39 -7.28
CA TYR A 245 21.93 2.83 -7.50
C TYR A 245 22.28 3.22 -8.95
N SER A 246 23.13 2.44 -9.60
CA SER A 246 23.56 2.68 -10.98
C SER A 246 22.45 2.52 -12.02
N ALA A 247 21.40 1.76 -11.68
CA ALA A 247 20.23 1.55 -12.53
C ALA A 247 19.14 2.61 -12.35
N TYR A 248 19.31 3.55 -11.41
CA TYR A 248 18.29 4.55 -11.14
C TYR A 248 18.21 5.61 -12.23
N ALA A 249 17.05 5.73 -12.85
CA ALA A 249 16.77 6.66 -13.96
C ALA A 249 16.65 8.15 -13.54
N GLY A 250 16.83 8.43 -12.27
CA GLY A 250 16.86 9.81 -11.76
C GLY A 250 15.51 10.41 -11.39
N ARG A 251 14.40 9.72 -11.61
CA ARG A 251 13.04 10.21 -11.33
C ARG A 251 12.04 9.11 -11.03
N SER A 252 10.94 9.48 -10.38
CA SER A 252 9.72 8.69 -10.35
C SER A 252 8.92 8.88 -11.64
N LEU A 253 8.02 7.95 -11.91
CA LEU A 253 7.05 8.04 -13.00
C LEU A 253 5.66 8.35 -12.45
N ASP A 254 4.85 9.03 -13.27
CA ASP A 254 3.41 9.08 -13.01
C ASP A 254 2.82 7.68 -13.21
N TYR A 255 2.10 7.22 -12.17
CA TYR A 255 1.58 5.85 -12.12
C TYR A 255 0.52 5.59 -13.20
N THR A 256 -0.25 6.62 -13.55
CA THR A 256 -1.40 6.46 -14.45
C THR A 256 -1.06 6.66 -15.90
N THR A 257 -0.07 7.52 -16.19
CA THR A 257 0.25 7.94 -17.56
C THR A 257 1.58 7.42 -18.07
N GLU A 258 2.62 7.31 -17.22
CA GLU A 258 3.97 6.94 -17.66
C GLU A 258 4.30 5.46 -17.36
N THR A 259 3.92 4.97 -16.18
CA THR A 259 4.25 3.59 -15.77
C THR A 259 3.72 2.52 -16.72
N PRO A 260 2.46 2.59 -17.22
CA PRO A 260 1.97 1.63 -18.20
C PRO A 260 2.81 1.59 -19.48
N HIS A 261 3.23 2.75 -19.97
CA HIS A 261 4.05 2.83 -21.17
C HIS A 261 5.45 2.23 -20.98
N LEU A 262 6.07 2.44 -19.81
CA LEU A 262 7.34 1.81 -19.48
C LEU A 262 7.21 0.29 -19.47
N TYR A 263 6.21 -0.23 -18.76
CA TYR A 263 5.98 -1.67 -18.64
C TYR A 263 5.66 -2.34 -19.98
N HIS A 264 4.96 -1.63 -20.88
CA HIS A 264 4.73 -2.13 -22.23
C HIS A 264 6.01 -2.27 -23.05
N ARG A 265 7.02 -1.43 -22.80
CA ARG A 265 8.28 -1.41 -23.54
C ARG A 265 9.35 -2.29 -22.93
N ALA A 266 9.29 -2.53 -21.65
CA ALA A 266 10.23 -3.42 -20.98
C ALA A 266 9.98 -4.87 -21.40
N LYS A 267 11.06 -5.64 -21.56
CA LYS A 267 10.93 -7.08 -21.81
C LYS A 267 10.49 -7.83 -20.56
N ILE A 268 10.89 -7.33 -19.39
CA ILE A 268 10.57 -7.87 -18.07
C ILE A 268 10.20 -6.69 -17.14
N ASN A 269 9.13 -6.85 -16.35
CA ASN A 269 8.71 -5.88 -15.34
C ASN A 269 8.13 -6.59 -14.12
#